data_249eb6baf32aaf3cad7d65b4334a0960
#
_entry.id   249eb6baf32aaf3cad7d65b4334a0960
#
_cell.length_a   1.000
_cell.length_b   1.000
_cell.length_c   1.000
_cell.angle_alpha   90.00
_cell.angle_beta   90.00
_cell.angle_gamma   90.00
#
_symmetry.space_group_name_H-M   'P 1'
#
loop_
_entity.id
_entity.type
_entity.pdbx_description
1 polymer ?
#
loop_
_entity_poly.entity_id
_entity_poly.type
_entity_poly.pdbx_seq_one_letter_code
_entity_poly.pdbx_strand_id
1 'polypeptide(L)'
;MAKHFIKSNAVPVMLLVGSLFSTIVSFAQDKPAMPPLVASFDKAMVTAPPASYGFDPFYQKYTDAFGIPIVSSKNVSDDALLIARDMINYMLVNRPDIRAGMIKLNARLSIIGKSEMQTDLPECRDWKKPAPDDRRLTPAERASYNQPGGIASMTDRGYWDQRARGMGGIQTSCAEENLLGYPGTRYFGENIMVHEFSHNIMAVLQKIDPEIIKEINAAYQAAKAKGMYKDQYAINTVAEYWAEGTQWWFWSNMEFYDGSTRLQSPDDLKAYDPVLYGIFTKVYAGHHIPGDVYYGRNTNNKTYKAGQTL
;
A
#
# COMPACT_ATOMS: atom_id res chain seq x y z
N MET A 1 -75.20 10.71 -62.26
CA MET A 1 -73.91 10.29 -61.68
C MET A 1 -73.23 11.55 -61.10
N ALA A 2 -73.52 11.87 -59.85
CA ALA A 2 -73.02 13.08 -59.24
C ALA A 2 -72.04 12.72 -58.11
N LYS A 3 -70.81 13.23 -58.24
CA LYS A 3 -69.80 13.10 -57.21
C LYS A 3 -69.93 14.25 -56.20
N HIS A 4 -70.28 13.90 -54.97
CA HIS A 4 -70.27 14.85 -53.85
C HIS A 4 -68.83 15.02 -53.32
N PHE A 5 -68.35 16.26 -53.34
CA PHE A 5 -67.16 16.69 -52.66
C PHE A 5 -67.49 17.15 -51.27
N ILE A 6 -66.96 16.50 -50.25
CA ILE A 6 -67.04 16.97 -48.87
C ILE A 6 -65.75 17.76 -48.59
N LYS A 7 -65.92 19.04 -48.31
CA LYS A 7 -64.81 19.89 -47.81
C LYS A 7 -64.53 19.60 -46.35
N SER A 8 -63.35 19.14 -46.03
CA SER A 8 -62.84 18.99 -44.67
C SER A 8 -62.15 20.27 -44.28
N ASN A 9 -62.65 20.94 -43.25
CA ASN A 9 -62.01 22.09 -42.58
C ASN A 9 -60.92 21.53 -41.64
N ALA A 10 -59.65 21.75 -42.01
CA ALA A 10 -58.53 21.46 -41.12
C ALA A 10 -58.25 22.68 -40.23
N VAL A 11 -58.36 22.50 -38.93
CA VAL A 11 -57.93 23.46 -37.90
C VAL A 11 -56.44 23.19 -37.66
N PRO A 12 -55.56 24.19 -37.69
CA PRO A 12 -54.14 23.98 -37.39
C PRO A 12 -53.96 23.80 -35.86
N VAL A 13 -53.54 22.62 -35.44
CA VAL A 13 -53.05 22.38 -34.05
C VAL A 13 -51.62 22.94 -33.98
N MET A 14 -51.49 24.00 -33.25
CA MET A 14 -50.19 24.62 -32.94
C MET A 14 -49.51 23.77 -31.84
N LEU A 15 -48.53 22.93 -32.20
CA LEU A 15 -47.70 22.19 -31.26
C LEU A 15 -46.74 23.17 -30.61
N LEU A 16 -46.97 23.52 -29.35
CA LEU A 16 -46.01 24.17 -28.47
C LEU A 16 -44.98 23.11 -28.05
N VAL A 17 -43.79 23.10 -28.66
CA VAL A 17 -42.64 22.34 -28.20
C VAL A 17 -42.02 23.11 -27.01
N GLY A 18 -42.46 22.78 -25.81
CA GLY A 18 -41.80 23.23 -24.59
C GLY A 18 -40.49 22.52 -24.42
N SER A 19 -39.36 23.21 -24.73
CA SER A 19 -38.03 22.71 -24.38
C SER A 19 -37.84 22.75 -22.87
N LEU A 20 -38.05 21.61 -22.21
CA LEU A 20 -37.58 21.38 -20.83
C LEU A 20 -36.06 21.29 -20.85
N PHE A 21 -35.36 22.41 -20.64
CA PHE A 21 -33.97 22.37 -20.23
C PHE A 21 -33.90 21.83 -18.80
N SER A 22 -33.69 20.52 -18.67
CA SER A 22 -33.25 19.92 -17.40
C SER A 22 -31.80 20.37 -17.18
N THR A 23 -31.59 21.41 -16.39
CA THR A 23 -30.29 21.71 -15.82
C THR A 23 -29.89 20.56 -14.90
N ILE A 24 -29.07 19.66 -15.42
CA ILE A 24 -28.33 18.69 -14.58
C ILE A 24 -27.34 19.54 -13.78
N VAL A 25 -27.70 19.88 -12.55
CA VAL A 25 -26.76 20.40 -11.57
C VAL A 25 -25.89 19.21 -11.18
N SER A 26 -24.76 19.07 -11.88
CA SER A 26 -23.70 18.16 -11.45
C SER A 26 -23.13 18.74 -10.16
N PHE A 27 -23.51 18.17 -9.04
CA PHE A 27 -22.77 18.33 -7.80
C PHE A 27 -21.44 17.61 -7.99
N ALA A 28 -20.44 18.30 -8.60
CA ALA A 28 -19.08 17.93 -8.39
C ALA A 28 -18.85 18.03 -6.87
N GLN A 29 -18.82 16.90 -6.18
CA GLN A 29 -18.32 16.88 -4.83
C GLN A 29 -16.88 17.40 -4.92
N ASP A 30 -16.67 18.63 -4.44
CA ASP A 30 -15.33 19.17 -4.27
C ASP A 30 -14.57 18.18 -3.37
N LYS A 31 -13.72 17.36 -4.00
CA LYS A 31 -12.79 16.53 -3.22
C LYS A 31 -11.98 17.51 -2.39
N PRO A 32 -11.88 17.33 -1.08
CA PRO A 32 -11.10 18.22 -0.25
C PRO A 32 -9.69 18.30 -0.83
N ALA A 33 -9.24 19.53 -1.10
CA ALA A 33 -7.91 19.77 -1.63
C ALA A 33 -6.89 19.13 -0.67
N MET A 34 -6.01 18.29 -1.22
CA MET A 34 -4.95 17.70 -0.41
C MET A 34 -3.97 18.79 0.00
N PRO A 35 -3.52 18.82 1.27
CA PRO A 35 -2.50 19.76 1.69
C PRO A 35 -1.24 19.63 0.82
N PRO A 36 -0.50 20.74 0.58
CA PRO A 36 0.75 20.67 -0.16
C PRO A 36 1.70 19.65 0.47
N LEU A 37 2.30 18.80 -0.35
CA LEU A 37 3.35 17.91 0.11
C LEU A 37 4.57 18.72 0.54
N VAL A 38 5.11 18.38 1.71
CA VAL A 38 6.42 18.84 2.15
C VAL A 38 7.41 17.72 1.87
N ALA A 39 8.08 17.81 0.73
CA ALA A 39 9.09 16.82 0.32
C ALA A 39 10.46 17.04 1.02
N SER A 40 10.66 18.22 1.63
CA SER A 40 11.92 18.56 2.28
C SER A 40 11.96 18.05 3.72
N PHE A 41 12.94 17.24 4.04
CA PHE A 41 13.25 16.80 5.41
C PHE A 41 13.48 17.96 6.36
N ASP A 42 14.11 19.03 5.90
CA ASP A 42 14.51 20.16 6.72
C ASP A 42 13.34 20.93 7.31
N LYS A 43 12.13 20.74 6.77
CA LYS A 43 10.90 21.37 7.23
C LYS A 43 10.03 20.48 8.10
N ALA A 44 10.32 19.19 8.14
CA ALA A 44 9.61 18.23 8.99
C ALA A 44 10.31 18.13 10.35
N MET A 45 9.53 17.93 11.39
CA MET A 45 10.05 17.79 12.76
C MET A 45 9.63 16.45 13.35
N VAL A 46 10.54 15.88 14.13
CA VAL A 46 10.26 14.78 15.05
C VAL A 46 10.10 15.37 16.44
N THR A 47 9.00 15.03 17.09
CA THR A 47 8.64 15.53 18.43
C THR A 47 8.25 14.37 19.33
N ALA A 48 7.94 14.65 20.60
CA ALA A 48 7.19 13.69 21.42
C ALA A 48 5.75 13.55 20.89
N PRO A 49 5.14 12.36 21.01
CA PRO A 49 3.75 12.17 20.62
C PRO A 49 2.80 13.12 21.36
N PRO A 50 1.83 13.73 20.67
CA PRO A 50 0.79 14.52 21.34
C PRO A 50 0.01 13.67 22.35
N ALA A 51 -0.21 14.18 23.56
CA ALA A 51 -0.92 13.46 24.63
C ALA A 51 -2.34 13.03 24.22
N SER A 52 -2.97 13.76 23.31
CA SER A 52 -4.31 13.46 22.80
C SER A 52 -4.43 12.12 22.08
N TYR A 53 -3.34 11.53 21.60
CA TYR A 53 -3.35 10.22 20.98
C TYR A 53 -3.38 9.06 21.98
N GLY A 54 -2.96 9.29 23.26
CA GLY A 54 -2.94 8.24 24.27
C GLY A 54 -2.05 7.05 23.94
N PHE A 55 -0.98 7.24 23.18
CA PHE A 55 -0.07 6.15 22.81
C PHE A 55 0.64 5.57 24.05
N ASP A 56 1.00 4.29 23.97
CA ASP A 56 1.81 3.63 25.00
C ASP A 56 3.12 4.43 25.23
N PRO A 57 3.62 4.55 26.49
CA PRO A 57 4.86 5.24 26.81
C PRO A 57 6.11 4.71 26.11
N PHE A 58 6.06 3.56 25.47
CA PHE A 58 7.10 3.04 24.59
C PHE A 58 7.37 4.03 23.43
N TYR A 59 6.31 4.66 22.90
CA TYR A 59 6.40 5.61 21.81
C TYR A 59 6.83 6.97 22.33
N GLN A 60 8.06 7.35 22.03
CA GLN A 60 8.67 8.60 22.51
C GLN A 60 8.98 9.58 21.39
N LYS A 61 8.90 9.13 20.14
CA LYS A 61 9.08 9.94 18.94
C LYS A 61 7.85 9.88 18.06
N TYR A 62 7.56 10.99 17.41
CA TYR A 62 6.39 11.19 16.57
C TYR A 62 6.70 12.15 15.44
N THR A 63 6.14 11.88 14.28
CA THR A 63 5.92 12.84 13.19
C THR A 63 4.56 12.58 12.56
N ASP A 64 4.10 13.49 11.72
CA ASP A 64 2.78 13.42 11.09
C ASP A 64 2.88 13.39 9.57
N ALA A 65 2.24 12.41 8.95
CA ALA A 65 2.09 12.31 7.51
C ALA A 65 0.69 12.80 7.08
N PHE A 66 0.38 14.08 7.31
CA PHE A 66 -0.92 14.71 7.05
C PHE A 66 -2.10 13.92 7.65
N GLY A 67 -2.07 13.76 8.97
CA GLY A 67 -3.10 13.10 9.76
C GLY A 67 -2.86 11.61 9.98
N ILE A 68 -1.80 11.02 9.45
CA ILE A 68 -1.39 9.64 9.73
C ILE A 68 -0.18 9.70 10.66
N PRO A 69 -0.31 9.27 11.94
CA PRO A 69 0.78 9.24 12.89
C PRO A 69 1.88 8.26 12.50
N ILE A 70 3.12 8.69 12.68
CA ILE A 70 4.31 7.84 12.62
C ILE A 70 4.99 7.91 13.97
N VAL A 71 5.18 6.77 14.63
CA VAL A 71 5.69 6.70 16.00
C VAL A 71 6.82 5.70 16.12
N SER A 72 7.68 5.93 17.11
CA SER A 72 8.75 4.99 17.45
C SER A 72 9.20 5.14 18.90
N SER A 73 10.03 4.20 19.37
CA SER A 73 10.80 4.38 20.59
C SER A 73 11.84 5.50 20.42
N LYS A 74 12.49 5.87 21.51
CA LYS A 74 13.61 6.83 21.50
C LYS A 74 14.84 6.33 20.72
N ASN A 75 14.96 5.03 20.50
CA ASN A 75 16.15 4.39 19.92
C ASN A 75 16.22 4.52 18.39
N VAL A 76 15.10 4.82 17.74
CA VAL A 76 14.98 4.97 16.27
C VAL A 76 15.57 6.33 15.85
N SER A 77 16.29 6.37 14.74
CA SER A 77 16.75 7.63 14.13
C SER A 77 15.59 8.50 13.68
N ASP A 78 15.70 9.81 13.86
CA ASP A 78 14.72 10.78 13.35
C ASP A 78 14.58 10.69 11.83
N ASP A 79 15.68 10.42 11.12
CA ASP A 79 15.68 10.25 9.67
C ASP A 79 14.73 9.13 9.21
N ALA A 80 14.61 8.04 9.97
CA ALA A 80 13.69 6.96 9.63
C ALA A 80 12.22 7.42 9.66
N LEU A 81 11.84 8.23 10.66
CA LEU A 81 10.50 8.78 10.74
C LEU A 81 10.23 9.76 9.58
N LEU A 82 11.21 10.60 9.24
CA LEU A 82 11.07 11.60 8.18
C LEU A 82 11.00 10.96 6.80
N ILE A 83 11.81 9.93 6.52
CA ILE A 83 11.73 9.13 5.29
C ILE A 83 10.36 8.48 5.16
N ALA A 84 9.92 7.78 6.20
CA ALA A 84 8.62 7.11 6.19
C ALA A 84 7.46 8.09 5.97
N ARG A 85 7.52 9.27 6.59
CA ARG A 85 6.56 10.37 6.40
C ARG A 85 6.47 10.78 4.93
N ASP A 86 7.60 11.05 4.32
CA ASP A 86 7.62 11.52 2.94
C ASP A 86 7.15 10.42 1.98
N MET A 87 7.55 9.16 2.21
CA MET A 87 7.08 8.04 1.42
C MET A 87 5.56 7.85 1.50
N ILE A 88 4.96 7.90 2.70
CA ILE A 88 3.50 7.85 2.87
C ILE A 88 2.83 8.99 2.11
N ASN A 89 3.38 10.19 2.20
CA ASN A 89 2.83 11.35 1.53
C ASN A 89 2.86 11.19 0.01
N TYR A 90 3.95 10.67 -0.55
CA TYR A 90 4.03 10.40 -2.00
C TYR A 90 3.16 9.23 -2.43
N MET A 91 3.05 8.14 -1.66
CA MET A 91 2.14 7.03 -1.96
C MET A 91 0.67 7.48 -2.04
N LEU A 92 0.29 8.47 -1.24
CA LEU A 92 -1.09 8.96 -1.12
C LEU A 92 -1.33 10.33 -1.75
N VAL A 93 -0.38 10.87 -2.55
CA VAL A 93 -0.45 12.24 -3.06
C VAL A 93 -1.73 12.52 -3.86
N ASN A 94 -2.14 11.59 -4.69
CA ASN A 94 -3.32 11.72 -5.54
C ASN A 94 -4.55 10.96 -4.99
N ARG A 95 -4.49 10.46 -3.73
CA ARG A 95 -5.55 9.66 -3.10
C ARG A 95 -5.95 10.20 -1.73
N PRO A 96 -6.53 11.42 -1.69
CA PRO A 96 -7.03 12.01 -0.45
C PRO A 96 -8.17 11.19 0.19
N ASP A 97 -8.91 10.43 -0.60
CA ASP A 97 -9.95 9.50 -0.16
C ASP A 97 -9.38 8.34 0.65
N ILE A 98 -8.29 7.72 0.19
CA ILE A 98 -7.60 6.66 0.95
C ILE A 98 -7.02 7.23 2.26
N ARG A 99 -6.37 8.39 2.19
CA ARG A 99 -5.85 9.09 3.37
C ARG A 99 -6.96 9.35 4.40
N ALA A 100 -8.10 9.91 3.97
CA ALA A 100 -9.24 10.14 4.84
C ALA A 100 -9.78 8.83 5.46
N GLY A 101 -9.82 7.75 4.67
CA GLY A 101 -10.16 6.41 5.15
C GLY A 101 -9.21 5.90 6.22
N MET A 102 -7.89 6.08 6.03
CA MET A 102 -6.87 5.71 7.01
C MET A 102 -7.03 6.48 8.33
N ILE A 103 -7.21 7.80 8.24
CA ILE A 103 -7.43 8.65 9.42
C ILE A 103 -8.69 8.20 10.19
N LYS A 104 -9.78 7.92 9.47
CA LYS A 104 -11.03 7.42 10.07
C LYS A 104 -10.86 6.06 10.76
N LEU A 105 -9.94 5.23 10.28
CA LEU A 105 -9.63 3.92 10.87
C LEU A 105 -8.54 3.99 11.94
N ASN A 106 -8.06 5.19 12.31
CA ASN A 106 -6.95 5.39 13.24
C ASN A 106 -5.68 4.64 12.79
N ALA A 107 -5.40 4.66 11.49
CA ALA A 107 -4.19 4.08 10.94
C ALA A 107 -2.94 4.79 11.45
N ARG A 108 -1.88 4.02 11.66
CA ARG A 108 -0.56 4.55 12.04
C ARG A 108 0.56 3.68 11.49
N LEU A 109 1.76 4.24 11.47
CA LEU A 109 3.00 3.52 11.23
C LEU A 109 3.85 3.51 12.51
N SER A 110 4.30 2.32 12.94
CA SER A 110 5.25 2.13 14.03
C SER A 110 6.61 1.71 13.46
N ILE A 111 7.69 2.43 13.81
CA ILE A 111 9.03 2.08 13.36
C ILE A 111 9.77 1.33 14.44
N ILE A 112 10.29 0.15 14.09
CA ILE A 112 11.07 -0.74 14.95
C ILE A 112 12.54 -0.32 14.85
N GLY A 113 13.21 -0.05 15.96
CA GLY A 113 14.64 0.24 15.97
C GLY A 113 15.46 -0.98 15.54
N LYS A 114 16.66 -0.74 15.00
CA LYS A 114 17.52 -1.82 14.50
C LYS A 114 17.90 -2.86 15.56
N SER A 115 17.90 -2.49 16.82
CA SER A 115 18.16 -3.37 17.98
C SER A 115 16.88 -3.83 18.69
N GLU A 116 15.71 -3.45 18.18
CA GLU A 116 14.40 -3.84 18.67
C GLU A 116 13.80 -4.91 17.76
N MET A 117 12.78 -5.58 18.26
CA MET A 117 12.07 -6.64 17.56
C MET A 117 10.60 -6.32 17.40
N GLN A 118 9.91 -7.04 16.51
CA GLN A 118 8.48 -6.86 16.28
C GLN A 118 7.67 -6.93 17.59
N THR A 119 8.03 -7.84 18.47
CA THR A 119 7.33 -8.06 19.75
C THR A 119 7.70 -7.05 20.85
N ASP A 120 8.60 -6.12 20.60
CA ASP A 120 8.83 -4.97 21.49
C ASP A 120 7.76 -3.90 21.33
N LEU A 121 7.10 -3.84 20.17
CA LEU A 121 5.97 -2.94 19.93
C LEU A 121 4.82 -3.30 20.88
N PRO A 122 4.19 -2.29 21.54
CA PRO A 122 3.12 -2.52 22.51
C PRO A 122 1.98 -3.40 21.99
N GLU A 123 1.56 -3.20 20.76
CA GLU A 123 0.49 -3.94 20.10
C GLU A 123 0.85 -5.38 19.74
N CYS A 124 2.13 -5.75 19.79
CA CYS A 124 2.63 -7.06 19.38
C CYS A 124 3.15 -7.91 20.55
N ARG A 125 3.21 -7.37 21.77
CA ARG A 125 3.82 -8.05 22.94
C ARG A 125 3.21 -9.41 23.24
N ASP A 126 1.91 -9.54 23.04
CA ASP A 126 1.14 -10.74 23.37
C ASP A 126 0.84 -11.63 22.16
N TRP A 127 1.49 -11.36 21.04
CA TRP A 127 1.29 -12.17 19.84
C TRP A 127 1.66 -13.62 20.06
N LYS A 128 0.81 -14.51 19.56
CA LYS A 128 1.03 -15.95 19.58
C LYS A 128 1.57 -16.42 18.25
N LYS A 129 2.52 -17.37 18.28
CA LYS A 129 2.92 -18.07 17.06
C LYS A 129 1.71 -18.78 16.44
N PRO A 130 1.67 -18.96 15.11
CA PRO A 130 0.52 -19.60 14.47
C PRO A 130 0.35 -21.04 14.91
N ALA A 131 -0.88 -21.50 14.95
CA ALA A 131 -1.21 -22.91 15.12
C ALA A 131 -0.85 -23.72 13.84
N PRO A 132 -0.71 -25.04 13.90
CA PRO A 132 -0.31 -25.86 12.73
C PRO A 132 -1.25 -25.76 11.53
N ASP A 133 -2.52 -25.44 11.78
CA ASP A 133 -3.58 -25.27 10.77
C ASP A 133 -3.78 -23.83 10.32
N ASP A 134 -2.97 -22.89 10.80
CA ASP A 134 -3.05 -21.50 10.41
C ASP A 134 -2.83 -21.34 8.90
N ARG A 135 -3.79 -20.69 8.23
CA ARG A 135 -3.77 -20.51 6.77
C ARG A 135 -2.65 -19.59 6.27
N ARG A 136 -2.08 -18.79 7.14
CA ARG A 136 -0.97 -17.88 6.84
C ARG A 136 0.36 -18.60 6.72
N LEU A 137 0.47 -19.83 7.24
CA LEU A 137 1.67 -20.67 7.07
C LEU A 137 1.87 -21.02 5.60
N THR A 138 3.09 -20.84 5.11
CA THR A 138 3.49 -21.33 3.80
C THR A 138 3.49 -22.87 3.78
N PRO A 139 3.42 -23.51 2.60
CA PRO A 139 3.54 -24.97 2.51
C PRO A 139 4.82 -25.52 3.17
N ALA A 140 5.95 -24.84 3.05
CA ALA A 140 7.22 -25.23 3.66
C ALA A 140 7.17 -25.11 5.20
N GLU A 141 6.64 -24.01 5.74
CA GLU A 141 6.47 -23.83 7.18
C GLU A 141 5.55 -24.90 7.78
N ARG A 142 4.48 -25.23 7.06
CA ARG A 142 3.53 -26.27 7.50
C ARG A 142 4.19 -27.65 7.50
N ALA A 143 4.97 -27.98 6.47
CA ALA A 143 5.68 -29.25 6.38
C ALA A 143 6.76 -29.41 7.46
N SER A 144 7.42 -28.30 7.83
CA SER A 144 8.48 -28.30 8.85
C SER A 144 7.99 -27.96 10.26
N TYR A 145 6.71 -27.71 10.47
CA TYR A 145 6.15 -27.16 11.72
C TYR A 145 6.59 -27.94 12.96
N ASN A 146 6.47 -29.29 12.94
CA ASN A 146 6.81 -30.19 14.04
C ASN A 146 8.23 -30.79 13.94
N GLN A 147 9.03 -30.39 12.96
CA GLN A 147 10.40 -30.87 12.83
C GLN A 147 11.32 -30.22 13.88
N PRO A 148 12.48 -30.81 14.19
CA PRO A 148 13.48 -30.16 15.03
C PRO A 148 13.83 -28.76 14.49
N GLY A 149 13.73 -27.73 15.35
CA GLY A 149 13.89 -26.34 14.96
C GLY A 149 12.70 -25.70 14.24
N GLY A 150 11.61 -26.45 14.05
CA GLY A 150 10.36 -25.93 13.48
C GLY A 150 9.54 -25.08 14.46
N ILE A 151 8.45 -24.50 13.96
CA ILE A 151 7.62 -23.53 14.69
C ILE A 151 7.12 -24.09 16.03
N ALA A 152 6.82 -25.39 16.12
CA ALA A 152 6.37 -26.02 17.37
C ALA A 152 7.36 -25.81 18.52
N SER A 153 8.66 -25.84 18.23
CA SER A 153 9.73 -25.71 19.23
C SER A 153 10.06 -24.26 19.61
N MET A 154 9.57 -23.26 18.85
CA MET A 154 9.82 -21.85 19.12
C MET A 154 8.94 -21.32 20.23
N THR A 155 9.41 -20.30 20.95
CA THR A 155 8.54 -19.46 21.78
C THR A 155 7.69 -18.54 20.86
N ASP A 156 6.58 -18.00 21.38
CA ASP A 156 5.76 -17.03 20.65
C ASP A 156 6.62 -15.85 20.15
N ARG A 157 7.38 -15.24 21.05
CA ARG A 157 8.30 -14.15 20.75
C ARG A 157 9.37 -14.56 19.73
N GLY A 158 10.03 -15.71 19.94
CA GLY A 158 11.10 -16.18 19.07
C GLY A 158 10.64 -16.41 17.64
N TYR A 159 9.40 -16.89 17.43
CA TYR A 159 8.82 -17.02 16.11
C TYR A 159 8.69 -15.67 15.41
N TRP A 160 8.08 -14.68 16.06
CA TRP A 160 7.83 -13.38 15.44
C TRP A 160 9.10 -12.58 15.22
N ASP A 161 10.03 -12.60 16.18
CA ASP A 161 11.28 -11.85 16.09
C ASP A 161 12.20 -12.40 14.98
N GLN A 162 12.13 -13.70 14.70
CA GLN A 162 12.83 -14.30 13.56
C GLN A 162 12.13 -14.02 12.22
N ARG A 163 10.81 -13.91 12.22
CA ARG A 163 10.02 -13.80 10.99
C ARG A 163 9.88 -12.38 10.49
N ALA A 164 9.64 -11.44 11.37
CA ALA A 164 9.11 -10.13 10.99
C ALA A 164 10.06 -8.98 11.33
N ARG A 165 10.27 -8.09 10.33
CA ARG A 165 10.84 -6.76 10.49
C ARG A 165 9.88 -5.70 9.97
N GLY A 166 8.62 -6.05 9.82
CA GLY A 166 7.48 -5.24 9.45
C GLY A 166 6.23 -6.10 9.45
N MET A 167 5.08 -5.48 9.59
CA MET A 167 3.76 -6.12 9.52
C MET A 167 2.73 -5.14 8.98
N GLY A 168 1.93 -5.62 8.03
CA GLY A 168 0.86 -4.86 7.42
C GLY A 168 -0.39 -4.75 8.27
N GLY A 169 -1.33 -3.95 7.78
CA GLY A 169 -2.63 -3.69 8.40
C GLY A 169 -2.79 -2.24 8.84
N ILE A 170 -3.91 -1.93 9.50
CA ILE A 170 -4.23 -0.55 9.94
C ILE A 170 -3.15 0.01 10.88
N GLN A 171 -2.59 -0.83 11.73
CA GLN A 171 -1.39 -0.52 12.49
C GLN A 171 -0.21 -1.19 11.81
N THR A 172 0.39 -0.45 10.89
CA THR A 172 1.55 -0.91 10.11
C THR A 172 2.83 -0.78 10.93
N SER A 173 3.77 -1.69 10.75
CA SER A 173 5.13 -1.54 11.26
C SER A 173 6.18 -1.78 10.18
N CYS A 174 7.36 -1.20 10.34
CA CYS A 174 8.53 -1.46 9.52
C CYS A 174 9.81 -1.18 10.33
N ALA A 175 10.95 -1.68 9.85
CA ALA A 175 12.21 -1.56 10.57
C ALA A 175 13.06 -0.39 10.07
N GLU A 176 13.73 0.27 11.02
CA GLU A 176 14.63 1.39 10.80
C GLU A 176 15.72 1.08 9.78
N GLU A 177 16.37 -0.09 9.93
CA GLU A 177 17.49 -0.47 9.07
C GLU A 177 17.09 -0.66 7.61
N ASN A 178 15.83 -1.00 7.35
CA ASN A 178 15.32 -1.12 6.00
C ASN A 178 15.02 0.25 5.39
N LEU A 179 14.38 1.15 6.15
CA LEU A 179 14.14 2.54 5.73
C LEU A 179 15.43 3.30 5.44
N LEU A 180 16.48 3.08 6.23
CA LEU A 180 17.76 3.77 6.11
C LEU A 180 18.77 3.03 5.23
N GLY A 181 18.42 1.84 4.71
CA GLY A 181 19.25 1.06 3.81
C GLY A 181 20.55 0.55 4.44
N TYR A 182 20.51 0.06 5.67
CA TYR A 182 21.71 -0.48 6.32
C TYR A 182 22.17 -1.77 5.61
N PRO A 183 23.41 -1.80 5.14
CA PRO A 183 23.93 -2.95 4.41
C PRO A 183 24.01 -4.20 5.28
N GLY A 184 23.79 -5.37 4.66
CA GLY A 184 23.87 -6.66 5.34
C GLY A 184 22.69 -7.01 6.23
N THR A 185 21.61 -6.21 6.20
CA THR A 185 20.37 -6.49 6.91
C THR A 185 19.49 -7.44 6.10
N ARG A 186 18.49 -8.03 6.77
CA ARG A 186 17.71 -9.15 6.26
C ARG A 186 16.98 -8.87 4.94
N TYR A 187 16.38 -7.70 4.82
CA TYR A 187 15.60 -7.28 3.66
C TYR A 187 16.30 -6.17 2.86
N PHE A 188 17.65 -6.20 2.87
CA PHE A 188 18.40 -5.26 2.08
C PHE A 188 18.15 -5.46 0.59
N GLY A 189 17.68 -4.42 -0.07
CA GLY A 189 17.37 -4.44 -1.50
C GLY A 189 15.89 -4.35 -1.82
N GLU A 190 15.02 -4.38 -0.80
CA GLU A 190 13.60 -4.11 -0.92
C GLU A 190 13.15 -3.12 0.16
N ASN A 191 12.01 -2.46 -0.04
CA ASN A 191 11.45 -1.53 0.94
C ASN A 191 10.24 -2.14 1.63
N ILE A 192 10.46 -2.60 2.86
CA ILE A 192 9.43 -3.24 3.68
C ILE A 192 8.32 -2.25 4.07
N MET A 193 8.62 -0.95 4.24
CA MET A 193 7.56 0.03 4.53
C MET A 193 6.57 0.15 3.39
N VAL A 194 7.03 0.16 2.14
CA VAL A 194 6.13 0.19 0.96
C VAL A 194 5.27 -1.06 0.92
N HIS A 195 5.85 -2.23 1.19
CA HIS A 195 5.13 -3.51 1.25
C HIS A 195 4.02 -3.47 2.31
N GLU A 196 4.39 -3.24 3.55
CA GLU A 196 3.48 -3.33 4.69
C GLU A 196 2.42 -2.21 4.70
N PHE A 197 2.81 -1.00 4.28
CA PHE A 197 1.86 0.10 4.16
C PHE A 197 0.84 -0.12 3.04
N SER A 198 1.20 -0.87 2.00
CA SER A 198 0.26 -1.26 0.95
C SER A 198 -0.88 -2.13 1.47
N HIS A 199 -0.63 -3.00 2.46
CA HIS A 199 -1.68 -3.75 3.15
C HIS A 199 -2.67 -2.83 3.87
N ASN A 200 -2.17 -1.71 4.45
CA ASN A 200 -3.03 -0.69 5.04
C ASN A 200 -3.91 -0.02 3.97
N ILE A 201 -3.32 0.33 2.81
CA ILE A 201 -4.07 0.85 1.65
C ILE A 201 -5.16 -0.15 1.25
N MET A 202 -4.82 -1.43 1.11
CA MET A 202 -5.79 -2.48 0.75
C MET A 202 -6.93 -2.61 1.77
N ALA A 203 -6.63 -2.53 3.07
CA ALA A 203 -7.63 -2.58 4.14
C ALA A 203 -8.60 -1.39 4.08
N VAL A 204 -8.14 -0.21 3.70
CA VAL A 204 -9.00 0.96 3.45
C VAL A 204 -9.82 0.76 2.19
N LEU A 205 -9.21 0.33 1.09
CA LEU A 205 -9.91 0.06 -0.18
C LEU A 205 -11.06 -0.94 -0.01
N GLN A 206 -10.91 -1.94 0.85
CA GLN A 206 -12.00 -2.87 1.19
C GLN A 206 -13.26 -2.16 1.74
N LYS A 207 -13.12 -0.95 2.28
CA LYS A 207 -14.21 -0.17 2.87
C LYS A 207 -14.75 0.90 1.92
N ILE A 208 -13.89 1.51 1.10
CA ILE A 208 -14.27 2.67 0.29
C ILE A 208 -14.44 2.35 -1.20
N ASP A 209 -13.82 1.26 -1.67
CA ASP A 209 -13.84 0.85 -3.09
C ASP A 209 -13.81 -0.70 -3.20
N PRO A 210 -14.92 -1.38 -2.87
CA PRO A 210 -14.97 -2.84 -2.94
C PRO A 210 -14.85 -3.38 -4.37
N GLU A 211 -15.11 -2.57 -5.39
CA GLU A 211 -14.98 -3.01 -6.79
C GLU A 211 -13.50 -3.18 -7.17
N ILE A 212 -12.62 -2.28 -6.75
CA ILE A 212 -11.17 -2.46 -6.99
C ILE A 212 -10.65 -3.71 -6.29
N ILE A 213 -11.21 -4.07 -5.13
CA ILE A 213 -10.85 -5.31 -4.43
C ILE A 213 -11.26 -6.55 -5.23
N LYS A 214 -12.41 -6.51 -5.90
CA LYS A 214 -12.82 -7.60 -6.81
C LYS A 214 -11.87 -7.71 -8.00
N GLU A 215 -11.45 -6.58 -8.58
CA GLU A 215 -10.45 -6.56 -9.66
C GLU A 215 -9.13 -7.17 -9.21
N ILE A 216 -8.61 -6.81 -8.02
CA ILE A 216 -7.37 -7.36 -7.45
C ILE A 216 -7.49 -8.88 -7.28
N ASN A 217 -8.60 -9.36 -6.70
CA ASN A 217 -8.82 -10.79 -6.53
C ASN A 217 -8.88 -11.54 -7.88
N ALA A 218 -9.56 -10.99 -8.87
CA ALA A 218 -9.65 -11.57 -10.22
C ALA A 218 -8.28 -11.61 -10.91
N ALA A 219 -7.49 -10.53 -10.80
CA ALA A 219 -6.13 -10.47 -11.33
C ALA A 219 -5.22 -11.53 -10.68
N TYR A 220 -5.26 -11.65 -9.35
CA TYR A 220 -4.51 -12.69 -8.63
C TYR A 220 -4.88 -14.11 -9.09
N GLN A 221 -6.17 -14.42 -9.21
CA GLN A 221 -6.60 -15.74 -9.66
C GLN A 221 -6.15 -16.03 -11.10
N ALA A 222 -6.22 -15.01 -11.98
CA ALA A 222 -5.76 -15.12 -13.36
C ALA A 222 -4.24 -15.32 -13.45
N ALA A 223 -3.45 -14.58 -12.66
CA ALA A 223 -1.99 -14.73 -12.58
C ALA A 223 -1.61 -16.13 -12.10
N LYS A 224 -2.27 -16.61 -11.05
CA LYS A 224 -2.07 -17.97 -10.51
C LYS A 224 -2.41 -19.06 -11.52
N ALA A 225 -3.53 -18.94 -12.23
CA ALA A 225 -3.94 -19.89 -13.26
C ALA A 225 -2.96 -19.93 -14.44
N LYS A 226 -2.29 -18.83 -14.76
CA LYS A 226 -1.25 -18.74 -15.81
C LYS A 226 0.14 -19.21 -15.33
N GLY A 227 0.31 -19.57 -14.04
CA GLY A 227 1.60 -19.94 -13.46
C GLY A 227 2.58 -18.77 -13.34
N MET A 228 2.07 -17.52 -13.28
CA MET A 228 2.89 -16.33 -13.07
C MET A 228 3.44 -16.29 -11.64
N TYR A 229 4.53 -15.56 -11.42
CA TYR A 229 5.20 -15.41 -10.12
C TYR A 229 5.55 -16.76 -9.48
N LYS A 230 5.85 -17.77 -10.30
CA LYS A 230 6.20 -19.10 -9.80
C LYS A 230 7.33 -19.03 -8.79
N ASP A 231 7.15 -19.72 -7.67
CA ASP A 231 8.10 -19.79 -6.56
C ASP A 231 8.43 -18.43 -5.88
N GLN A 232 7.62 -17.38 -6.15
CA GLN A 232 7.73 -16.09 -5.52
C GLN A 232 6.73 -15.92 -4.38
N TYR A 233 7.07 -15.04 -3.42
CA TYR A 233 6.20 -14.72 -2.30
C TYR A 233 4.88 -14.10 -2.76
N ALA A 234 4.90 -13.33 -3.83
CA ALA A 234 3.74 -12.69 -4.44
C ALA A 234 2.56 -13.64 -4.74
N ILE A 235 2.81 -14.90 -5.06
CA ILE A 235 1.72 -15.82 -5.44
C ILE A 235 1.12 -16.59 -4.26
N ASN A 236 1.61 -16.40 -3.03
CA ASN A 236 1.11 -17.11 -1.86
C ASN A 236 -0.31 -16.72 -1.49
N THR A 237 -0.61 -15.42 -1.47
CA THR A 237 -1.94 -14.90 -1.18
C THR A 237 -2.25 -13.67 -2.02
N VAL A 238 -3.52 -13.29 -2.12
CA VAL A 238 -3.92 -12.05 -2.82
C VAL A 238 -3.32 -10.81 -2.16
N ALA A 239 -3.13 -10.83 -0.84
CA ALA A 239 -2.55 -9.72 -0.10
C ALA A 239 -1.06 -9.55 -0.44
N GLU A 240 -0.31 -10.65 -0.58
CA GLU A 240 1.10 -10.60 -0.98
C GLU A 240 1.27 -10.25 -2.46
N TYR A 241 0.38 -10.75 -3.34
CA TYR A 241 0.35 -10.33 -4.74
C TYR A 241 0.19 -8.82 -4.90
N TRP A 242 -0.69 -8.22 -4.08
CA TRP A 242 -0.89 -6.79 -4.01
C TRP A 242 0.36 -6.07 -3.48
N ALA A 243 0.94 -6.55 -2.38
CA ALA A 243 2.04 -5.86 -1.70
C ALA A 243 3.37 -5.94 -2.47
N GLU A 244 3.72 -7.11 -2.99
CA GLU A 244 4.88 -7.30 -3.86
C GLU A 244 4.75 -6.48 -5.14
N GLY A 245 3.56 -6.51 -5.77
CA GLY A 245 3.26 -5.69 -6.93
C GLY A 245 3.39 -4.20 -6.65
N THR A 246 2.96 -3.74 -5.47
CA THR A 246 3.13 -2.34 -5.04
C THR A 246 4.61 -1.96 -4.93
N GLN A 247 5.45 -2.86 -4.42
CA GLN A 247 6.89 -2.59 -4.37
C GLN A 247 7.48 -2.45 -5.78
N TRP A 248 7.10 -3.29 -6.76
CA TRP A 248 7.55 -3.11 -8.15
C TRP A 248 6.99 -1.84 -8.80
N TRP A 249 5.73 -1.49 -8.52
CA TRP A 249 5.14 -0.24 -8.97
C TRP A 249 5.95 0.98 -8.52
N PHE A 250 6.46 0.96 -7.28
CA PHE A 250 7.30 2.02 -6.71
C PHE A 250 8.80 1.77 -6.89
N TRP A 251 9.19 0.80 -7.71
CA TRP A 251 10.58 0.42 -7.96
C TRP A 251 11.37 0.16 -6.68
N SER A 252 10.80 -0.59 -5.79
CA SER A 252 11.28 -0.78 -4.42
C SER A 252 11.34 -2.24 -3.98
N ASN A 253 11.30 -3.18 -4.92
CA ASN A 253 11.42 -4.61 -4.67
C ASN A 253 12.76 -5.16 -5.16
N MET A 254 13.11 -6.36 -4.68
CA MET A 254 14.19 -7.14 -5.28
C MET A 254 13.82 -7.57 -6.69
N GLU A 255 14.85 -7.82 -7.49
CA GLU A 255 14.65 -8.38 -8.81
C GLU A 255 14.06 -9.79 -8.72
N PHE A 256 12.98 -10.02 -9.44
CA PHE A 256 12.49 -11.33 -9.77
C PHE A 256 13.00 -11.73 -11.16
N TYR A 257 13.53 -12.94 -11.29
CA TYR A 257 13.97 -13.50 -12.57
C TYR A 257 13.63 -14.99 -12.62
N ASP A 258 12.82 -15.39 -13.60
CA ASP A 258 12.37 -16.78 -13.79
C ASP A 258 13.16 -17.56 -14.86
N GLY A 259 14.28 -17.00 -15.30
CA GLY A 259 15.08 -17.56 -16.39
C GLY A 259 14.71 -17.01 -17.78
N SER A 260 13.55 -16.39 -17.93
CA SER A 260 13.08 -15.80 -19.18
C SER A 260 12.64 -14.36 -19.04
N THR A 261 12.05 -13.99 -17.89
CA THR A 261 11.48 -12.68 -17.64
C THR A 261 12.11 -12.06 -16.40
N ARG A 262 12.46 -10.79 -16.52
CA ARG A 262 12.97 -9.96 -15.44
C ARG A 262 11.87 -9.01 -15.00
N LEU A 263 11.69 -8.87 -13.69
CA LEU A 263 10.76 -7.94 -13.08
C LEU A 263 11.46 -7.18 -11.97
N GLN A 264 11.70 -5.89 -12.19
CA GLN A 264 12.41 -5.02 -11.26
C GLN A 264 11.80 -3.61 -11.21
N SER A 265 11.32 -3.11 -12.34
CA SER A 265 10.84 -1.75 -12.51
C SER A 265 9.33 -1.71 -12.79
N PRO A 266 8.70 -0.53 -12.72
CA PRO A 266 7.32 -0.35 -13.18
C PRO A 266 7.09 -0.76 -14.64
N ASP A 267 8.06 -0.53 -15.52
CA ASP A 267 7.95 -0.92 -16.93
C ASP A 267 8.02 -2.44 -17.09
N ASP A 268 8.87 -3.11 -16.31
CA ASP A 268 8.90 -4.58 -16.28
C ASP A 268 7.56 -5.14 -15.76
N LEU A 269 6.99 -4.53 -14.70
CA LEU A 269 5.67 -4.89 -14.18
C LEU A 269 4.58 -4.73 -15.24
N LYS A 270 4.62 -3.63 -15.99
CA LYS A 270 3.67 -3.37 -17.08
C LYS A 270 3.77 -4.43 -18.17
N ALA A 271 4.97 -4.87 -18.51
CA ALA A 271 5.20 -5.91 -19.52
C ALA A 271 4.79 -7.30 -18.99
N TYR A 272 5.11 -7.62 -17.74
CA TYR A 272 4.88 -8.93 -17.15
C TYR A 272 3.43 -9.13 -16.70
N ASP A 273 2.87 -8.17 -15.96
CA ASP A 273 1.48 -8.22 -15.46
C ASP A 273 0.73 -6.91 -15.76
N PRO A 274 0.31 -6.71 -17.02
CA PRO A 274 -0.39 -5.49 -17.40
C PRO A 274 -1.73 -5.30 -16.70
N VAL A 275 -2.33 -6.38 -16.19
CA VAL A 275 -3.60 -6.31 -15.44
C VAL A 275 -3.36 -5.66 -14.07
N LEU A 276 -2.39 -6.17 -13.31
CA LEU A 276 -2.01 -5.59 -12.02
C LEU A 276 -1.51 -4.15 -12.19
N TYR A 277 -0.68 -3.90 -13.20
CA TYR A 277 -0.22 -2.54 -13.53
C TYR A 277 -1.40 -1.59 -13.76
N GLY A 278 -2.42 -2.02 -14.52
CA GLY A 278 -3.63 -1.23 -14.76
C GLY A 278 -4.40 -0.91 -13.47
N ILE A 279 -4.46 -1.85 -12.52
CA ILE A 279 -5.06 -1.66 -11.20
C ILE A 279 -4.27 -0.58 -10.42
N PHE A 280 -2.94 -0.66 -10.41
CA PHE A 280 -2.10 0.34 -9.73
C PHE A 280 -2.23 1.73 -10.35
N THR A 281 -2.37 1.82 -11.67
CA THR A 281 -2.65 3.10 -12.34
C THR A 281 -3.91 3.76 -11.78
N LYS A 282 -4.95 2.99 -11.46
CA LYS A 282 -6.17 3.50 -10.82
C LYS A 282 -5.93 3.86 -9.35
N VAL A 283 -5.32 2.94 -8.59
CA VAL A 283 -5.17 3.09 -7.13
C VAL A 283 -4.16 4.18 -6.77
N TYR A 284 -3.02 4.24 -7.43
CA TYR A 284 -1.99 5.27 -7.19
C TYR A 284 -2.10 6.46 -8.13
N ALA A 285 -3.15 6.51 -8.98
CA ALA A 285 -3.41 7.58 -9.95
C ALA A 285 -2.17 7.93 -10.81
N GLY A 286 -1.44 6.91 -11.23
CA GLY A 286 -0.23 7.05 -12.04
C GLY A 286 0.98 7.62 -11.31
N HIS A 287 0.92 7.79 -9.99
CA HIS A 287 1.99 8.41 -9.21
C HIS A 287 3.02 7.38 -8.73
N HIS A 288 4.30 7.80 -8.73
CA HIS A 288 5.43 7.04 -8.22
C HIS A 288 6.19 7.86 -7.16
N ILE A 289 6.92 7.18 -6.26
CA ILE A 289 7.77 7.86 -5.28
C ILE A 289 8.97 8.44 -6.01
N PRO A 290 9.30 9.74 -5.84
CA PRO A 290 10.48 10.34 -6.42
C PRO A 290 11.77 9.65 -5.94
N GLY A 291 12.75 9.55 -6.84
CA GLY A 291 13.99 8.87 -6.57
C GLY A 291 14.82 9.46 -5.43
N ASP A 292 14.74 10.77 -5.21
CA ASP A 292 15.42 11.45 -4.11
C ASP A 292 14.89 11.06 -2.74
N VAL A 293 13.57 10.81 -2.61
CA VAL A 293 12.97 10.31 -1.36
C VAL A 293 13.42 8.89 -1.08
N TYR A 294 13.41 8.04 -2.08
CA TYR A 294 13.69 6.63 -1.93
C TYR A 294 15.18 6.31 -2.03
N TYR A 295 15.81 6.66 -3.15
CA TYR A 295 17.20 6.32 -3.40
C TYR A 295 18.20 7.31 -2.82
N GLY A 296 17.82 8.55 -2.63
CA GLY A 296 18.66 9.56 -1.97
C GLY A 296 19.01 9.20 -0.53
N ARG A 297 18.14 8.42 0.13
CA ARG A 297 18.33 7.95 1.50
C ARG A 297 18.74 6.47 1.59
N ASN A 298 18.26 5.63 0.66
CA ASN A 298 18.57 4.21 0.62
C ASN A 298 19.44 3.86 -0.60
N THR A 299 20.62 4.47 -0.70
CA THR A 299 21.57 4.25 -1.79
C THR A 299 22.14 2.84 -1.85
N ASN A 300 21.97 2.05 -0.79
CA ASN A 300 22.39 0.64 -0.73
C ASN A 300 21.32 -0.33 -1.26
N ASN A 301 20.17 0.15 -1.69
CA ASN A 301 19.14 -0.68 -2.27
C ASN A 301 19.68 -1.38 -3.53
N LYS A 302 19.49 -2.70 -3.61
CA LYS A 302 20.00 -3.52 -4.73
C LYS A 302 19.33 -3.21 -6.06
N THR A 303 18.13 -2.65 -6.03
CA THR A 303 17.40 -2.26 -7.24
C THR A 303 17.90 -0.95 -7.83
N TYR A 304 18.62 -0.14 -7.04
CA TYR A 304 19.21 1.10 -7.49
C TYR A 304 20.59 0.88 -8.13
N LYS A 305 20.78 1.40 -9.33
CA LYS A 305 22.04 1.45 -10.01
C LYS A 305 22.46 2.90 -10.20
N ALA A 306 23.65 3.25 -9.73
CA ALA A 306 24.20 4.59 -9.89
C ALA A 306 24.14 5.04 -11.36
N GLY A 307 23.66 6.25 -11.61
CA GLY A 307 23.47 6.81 -12.96
C GLY A 307 22.17 6.42 -13.66
N GLN A 308 21.30 5.67 -13.02
CA GLN A 308 19.96 5.44 -13.52
C GLN A 308 19.09 6.70 -13.24
N THR A 309 18.54 7.30 -14.28
CA THR A 309 17.52 8.33 -14.14
C THR A 309 16.16 7.62 -13.99
N LEU A 310 15.40 8.01 -12.99
CA LEU A 310 14.03 7.55 -12.77
C LEU A 310 13.07 8.23 -13.76
#